data_09ea5c2f9592f65470dd4e5d35caae6e
#
_entry.id   09ea5c2f9592f65470dd4e5d35caae6e
#
_cell.length_a   1.000
_cell.length_b   1.000
_cell.length_c   1.000
_cell.angle_alpha   90.00
_cell.angle_beta   90.00
_cell.angle_gamma   90.00
#
_symmetry.space_group_name_H-M   'P 1'
#
loop_
_entity.id
_entity.type
_entity.pdbx_description
1 polymer ?
#
loop_
_entity_poly.entity_id
_entity_poly.type
_entity_poly.pdbx_seq_one_letter_code
_entity_poly.pdbx_strand_id
1 'polypeptide(L)'
;MTPRHIGVLAHSADGAALCFLEMVREACRRLGAHQHPEITLSILPMGPTLEHYARNDLAAVKQHLARTARRLADAGCDFFVCPDNTAHIALELPGEPLPLPGLHIAEIVAERARRESY
;
A
#
# COMPACT_ATOMS: atom_id res chain seq x y z
N MET A 1 -0.44 -14.14 20.23
CA MET A 1 0.14 -13.21 19.24
C MET A 1 -0.92 -12.16 18.89
N THR A 2 -0.55 -10.90 18.98
CA THR A 2 -1.46 -9.80 18.65
C THR A 2 -1.70 -9.78 17.14
N PRO A 3 -2.97 -9.76 16.66
CA PRO A 3 -3.24 -9.65 15.24
C PRO A 3 -2.66 -8.36 14.66
N ARG A 4 -2.20 -8.42 13.43
CA ARG A 4 -1.70 -7.25 12.71
C ARG A 4 -2.85 -6.46 12.11
N HIS A 5 -2.70 -5.15 12.10
CA HIS A 5 -3.63 -4.24 11.43
C HIS A 5 -2.96 -3.75 10.15
N ILE A 6 -3.52 -4.12 9.01
CA ILE A 6 -2.93 -3.86 7.70
C ILE A 6 -3.53 -2.59 7.11
N GLY A 7 -2.66 -1.69 6.66
CA GLY A 7 -3.07 -0.51 5.92
C GLY A 7 -2.98 -0.74 4.41
N VAL A 8 -3.99 -0.32 3.67
CA VAL A 8 -3.91 -0.22 2.21
C VAL A 8 -3.73 1.25 1.88
N LEU A 9 -2.52 1.62 1.47
CA LEU A 9 -2.22 2.95 0.99
C LEU A 9 -2.68 3.01 -0.46
N ALA A 10 -3.89 3.51 -0.66
CA ALA A 10 -4.49 3.56 -1.98
C ALA A 10 -3.97 4.76 -2.75
N HIS A 11 -3.66 4.55 -4.02
CA HIS A 11 -3.28 5.59 -4.96
C HIS A 11 -4.29 5.62 -6.10
N SER A 12 -4.44 4.51 -6.83
CA SER A 12 -5.57 4.33 -7.72
C SER A 12 -6.68 3.55 -7.02
N ALA A 13 -7.93 3.92 -7.26
CA ALA A 13 -9.07 3.30 -6.60
C ALA A 13 -9.22 1.82 -6.98
N ASP A 14 -9.11 1.52 -8.27
CA ASP A 14 -9.35 0.15 -8.75
C ASP A 14 -8.29 -0.82 -8.22
N GLY A 15 -7.02 -0.44 -8.27
CA GLY A 15 -5.94 -1.29 -7.75
C GLY A 15 -6.07 -1.54 -6.25
N ALA A 16 -6.43 -0.50 -5.50
CA ALA A 16 -6.61 -0.62 -4.06
C ALA A 16 -7.81 -1.50 -3.70
N ALA A 17 -8.92 -1.35 -4.42
CA ALA A 17 -10.10 -2.16 -4.19
C ALA A 17 -9.84 -3.64 -4.47
N LEU A 18 -9.15 -3.92 -5.58
CA LEU A 18 -8.78 -5.29 -5.93
C LEU A 18 -7.86 -5.90 -4.87
N CYS A 19 -6.86 -5.16 -4.43
CA CYS A 19 -5.94 -5.60 -3.39
C CYS A 19 -6.69 -5.94 -2.10
N PHE A 20 -7.58 -5.05 -1.66
CA PHE A 20 -8.39 -5.25 -0.47
C PHE A 20 -9.21 -6.54 -0.57
N LEU A 21 -9.92 -6.73 -1.67
CA LEU A 21 -10.76 -7.92 -1.86
C LEU A 21 -9.94 -9.20 -1.88
N GLU A 22 -8.79 -9.19 -2.56
CA GLU A 22 -7.93 -10.37 -2.62
C GLU A 22 -7.32 -10.71 -1.26
N MET A 23 -6.97 -9.69 -0.46
CA MET A 23 -6.48 -9.92 0.90
C MET A 23 -7.52 -10.59 1.78
N VAL A 24 -8.76 -10.11 1.72
CA VAL A 24 -9.86 -10.70 2.50
C VAL A 24 -10.15 -12.13 2.03
N ARG A 25 -10.23 -12.34 0.73
CA ARG A 25 -10.51 -13.68 0.15
C ARG A 25 -9.43 -14.68 0.52
N GLU A 26 -8.15 -14.29 0.40
CA GLU A 26 -7.04 -15.16 0.73
C GLU A 26 -7.01 -15.50 2.21
N ALA A 27 -7.25 -14.52 3.07
CA ALA A 27 -7.28 -14.75 4.51
C ALA A 27 -8.42 -15.70 4.90
N CYS A 28 -9.61 -15.49 4.32
CA CYS A 28 -10.76 -16.37 4.59
C CYS A 28 -10.50 -17.80 4.11
N ARG A 29 -9.82 -17.95 2.98
CA ARG A 29 -9.47 -19.27 2.47
C ARG A 29 -8.52 -20.02 3.40
N ARG A 30 -7.58 -19.30 4.05
CA ARG A 30 -6.60 -19.91 4.95
C ARG A 30 -7.10 -20.07 6.37
N LEU A 31 -7.92 -19.13 6.85
CA LEU A 31 -8.30 -19.06 8.27
C LEU A 31 -9.77 -19.46 8.53
N GLY A 32 -10.58 -19.51 7.48
CA GLY A 32 -12.00 -19.80 7.60
C GLY A 32 -12.88 -18.62 7.21
N ALA A 33 -14.16 -18.87 7.02
CA ALA A 33 -15.12 -17.86 6.59
C ALA A 33 -15.13 -16.67 7.55
N HIS A 34 -15.06 -15.46 6.99
CA HIS A 34 -15.06 -14.19 7.72
C HIS A 34 -13.85 -13.97 8.63
N GLN A 35 -12.82 -14.81 8.51
CA GLN A 35 -11.61 -14.71 9.31
C GLN A 35 -10.54 -13.98 8.51
N HIS A 36 -10.23 -12.74 8.89
CA HIS A 36 -9.16 -11.95 8.27
C HIS A 36 -8.64 -10.91 9.25
N PRO A 37 -7.42 -10.37 9.02
CA PRO A 37 -6.91 -9.29 9.86
C PRO A 37 -7.76 -8.02 9.72
N GLU A 38 -7.62 -7.13 10.69
CA GLU A 38 -8.19 -5.79 10.55
C GLU A 38 -7.49 -5.06 9.41
N ILE A 39 -8.26 -4.40 8.55
CA ILE A 39 -7.73 -3.71 7.37
C ILE A 39 -8.34 -2.31 7.31
N THR A 40 -7.48 -1.32 7.12
CA THR A 40 -7.91 0.05 6.87
C THR A 40 -7.39 0.47 5.50
N LEU A 41 -8.26 0.95 4.64
CA LEU A 41 -7.89 1.51 3.35
C LEU A 41 -8.06 3.02 3.43
N SER A 42 -7.03 3.76 3.03
CA SER A 42 -7.11 5.22 2.95
C SER A 42 -6.72 5.67 1.55
N ILE A 43 -7.52 6.56 0.98
CA ILE A 43 -7.29 7.10 -0.35
C ILE A 43 -7.52 8.60 -0.33
N LEU A 44 -6.58 9.35 -0.90
CA LEU A 44 -6.78 10.75 -1.24
C LEU A 44 -7.12 10.83 -2.72
N PRO A 45 -7.82 11.89 -3.16
CA PRO A 45 -8.07 12.05 -4.58
C PRO A 45 -6.77 12.02 -5.39
N MET A 46 -6.73 11.23 -6.44
CA MET A 46 -5.53 11.07 -7.26
C MET A 46 -5.28 12.26 -8.18
N GLY A 47 -6.32 13.04 -8.48
CA GLY A 47 -6.23 14.14 -9.44
C GLY A 47 -4.98 15.01 -9.30
N PRO A 48 -4.66 15.54 -8.11
CA PRO A 48 -3.47 16.39 -7.95
C PRO A 48 -2.16 15.69 -8.32
N THR A 49 -2.05 14.38 -8.10
CA THR A 49 -0.82 13.65 -8.41
C THR A 49 -0.60 13.47 -9.90
N LEU A 50 -1.66 13.51 -10.70
CA LEU A 50 -1.54 13.42 -12.15
C LEU A 50 -0.71 14.61 -12.69
N GLU A 51 -0.93 15.81 -12.17
CA GLU A 51 -0.13 16.97 -12.53
C GLU A 51 1.32 16.82 -12.06
N HIS A 52 1.52 16.30 -10.87
CA HIS A 52 2.86 16.06 -10.33
C HIS A 52 3.63 15.07 -11.21
N TYR A 53 2.98 13.97 -11.62
CA TYR A 53 3.61 13.01 -12.54
C TYR A 53 3.92 13.65 -13.89
N ALA A 54 3.01 14.45 -14.42
CA ALA A 54 3.21 15.13 -15.72
C ALA A 54 4.43 16.05 -15.69
N ARG A 55 4.73 16.65 -14.53
CA ARG A 55 5.88 17.52 -14.34
C ARG A 55 7.12 16.78 -13.85
N ASN A 56 7.03 15.47 -13.69
CA ASN A 56 8.06 14.65 -13.07
C ASN A 56 8.45 15.13 -11.66
N ASP A 57 7.47 15.64 -10.93
CA ASP A 57 7.66 16.11 -9.56
C ASP A 57 7.34 14.97 -8.58
N LEU A 58 8.26 14.02 -8.50
CA LEU A 58 8.08 12.85 -7.65
C LEU A 58 8.11 13.20 -6.16
N ALA A 59 8.79 14.29 -5.79
CA ALA A 59 8.80 14.75 -4.40
C ALA A 59 7.39 15.15 -3.94
N ALA A 60 6.64 15.83 -4.80
CA ALA A 60 5.24 16.19 -4.50
C ALA A 60 4.36 14.95 -4.42
N VAL A 61 4.58 13.97 -5.30
CA VAL A 61 3.87 12.68 -5.22
C VAL A 61 4.16 12.00 -3.88
N LYS A 62 5.42 11.97 -3.46
CA LYS A 62 5.79 11.38 -2.17
C LYS A 62 5.10 12.07 -1.01
N GLN A 63 4.99 13.40 -1.03
CA GLN A 63 4.28 14.14 0.01
C GLN A 63 2.81 13.75 0.07
N HIS A 64 2.18 13.58 -1.08
CA HIS A 64 0.79 13.13 -1.16
C HIS A 64 0.63 11.73 -0.56
N LEU A 65 1.51 10.81 -0.91
CA LEU A 65 1.48 9.45 -0.37
C LEU A 65 1.79 9.42 1.12
N ALA A 66 2.69 10.28 1.59
CA ALA A 66 3.02 10.39 3.01
C ALA A 66 1.82 10.85 3.84
N ARG A 67 0.98 11.72 3.30
CA ARG A 67 -0.26 12.12 3.98
C ARG A 67 -1.21 10.93 4.15
N THR A 68 -1.34 10.09 3.14
CA THR A 68 -2.14 8.87 3.23
C THR A 68 -1.55 7.91 4.25
N ALA A 69 -0.23 7.74 4.23
CA ALA A 69 0.47 6.90 5.21
C ALA A 69 0.26 7.40 6.64
N ARG A 70 0.24 8.72 6.85
CA ARG A 70 -0.03 9.29 8.17
C ARG A 70 -1.43 8.91 8.65
N ARG A 71 -2.41 8.95 7.78
CA ARG A 71 -3.77 8.55 8.15
C ARG A 71 -3.85 7.09 8.55
N LEU A 72 -3.12 6.22 7.86
CA LEU A 72 -3.05 4.80 8.20
C LEU A 72 -2.35 4.58 9.56
N ALA A 73 -1.27 5.32 9.81
CA ALA A 73 -0.59 5.25 11.11
C ALA A 73 -1.50 5.72 12.24
N ASP A 74 -2.24 6.81 12.02
CA ASP A 74 -3.18 7.35 13.01
C ASP A 74 -4.34 6.40 13.27
N ALA A 75 -4.71 5.58 12.28
CA ALA A 75 -5.74 4.55 12.44
C ALA A 75 -5.23 3.32 13.20
N GLY A 76 -3.95 3.24 13.49
CA GLY A 76 -3.36 2.13 14.22
C GLY A 76 -2.81 1.00 13.36
N CYS A 77 -2.62 1.23 12.05
CA CYS A 77 -2.02 0.22 11.19
C CYS A 77 -0.58 -0.06 11.60
N ASP A 78 -0.18 -1.33 11.54
CA ASP A 78 1.17 -1.76 11.86
C ASP A 78 2.12 -1.60 10.66
N PHE A 79 1.58 -1.76 9.46
CA PHE A 79 2.32 -1.59 8.20
C PHE A 79 1.32 -1.32 7.08
N PHE A 80 1.83 -0.95 5.91
CA PHE A 80 0.95 -0.74 4.76
C PHE A 80 1.44 -1.50 3.54
N VAL A 81 0.51 -1.74 2.61
CA VAL A 81 0.81 -2.13 1.24
C VAL A 81 0.30 -1.04 0.31
N CYS A 82 1.05 -0.74 -0.73
CA CYS A 82 0.64 0.20 -1.77
C CYS A 82 0.56 -0.57 -3.09
N PRO A 83 -0.64 -0.95 -3.52
CA PRO A 83 -0.82 -1.76 -4.73
C PRO A 83 -0.79 -0.91 -6.00
N ASP A 84 0.30 -0.19 -6.19
CA ASP A 84 0.50 0.70 -7.33
C ASP A 84 2.00 0.77 -7.64
N ASN A 85 2.41 0.19 -8.76
CA ASN A 85 3.83 0.12 -9.10
C ASN A 85 4.46 1.51 -9.27
N THR A 86 3.76 2.43 -9.91
CA THR A 86 4.27 3.77 -10.18
C THR A 86 4.51 4.55 -8.87
N ALA A 87 3.63 4.37 -7.89
CA ALA A 87 3.77 5.03 -6.60
C ALA A 87 5.07 4.66 -5.88
N HIS A 88 5.55 3.42 -6.06
CA HIS A 88 6.79 2.98 -5.40
C HIS A 88 8.01 3.76 -5.85
N ILE A 89 8.00 4.31 -7.06
CA ILE A 89 9.10 5.17 -7.52
C ILE A 89 9.21 6.40 -6.61
N ALA A 90 8.08 7.01 -6.25
CA ALA A 90 8.06 8.15 -5.34
C ALA A 90 8.33 7.74 -3.89
N LEU A 91 7.77 6.60 -3.46
CA LEU A 91 7.97 6.12 -2.09
C LEU A 91 9.44 5.80 -1.78
N GLU A 92 10.22 5.42 -2.79
CA GLU A 92 11.64 5.11 -2.65
C GLU A 92 12.54 6.33 -2.57
N LEU A 93 12.04 7.53 -2.85
CA LEU A 93 12.87 8.74 -2.78
C LEU A 93 13.44 8.92 -1.38
N PRO A 94 14.72 9.36 -1.29
CA PRO A 94 15.31 9.67 0.01
C PRO A 94 14.61 10.85 0.67
N GLY A 95 14.69 10.93 1.99
CA GLY A 95 14.09 12.02 2.76
C GLY A 95 13.55 11.50 4.07
N GLU A 96 12.53 12.17 4.60
CA GLU A 96 11.93 11.76 5.85
C GLU A 96 11.31 10.35 5.74
N PRO A 97 11.54 9.49 6.75
CA PRO A 97 10.90 8.18 6.75
C PRO A 97 9.37 8.32 6.86
N LEU A 98 8.67 7.36 6.27
CA LEU A 98 7.22 7.28 6.40
C LEU A 98 6.85 6.88 7.83
N PRO A 99 5.64 7.27 8.31
CA PRO A 99 5.26 7.02 9.71
C PRO A 99 5.01 5.57 10.09
N LEU A 100 5.03 4.65 9.12
CA LEU A 100 4.90 3.21 9.37
C LEU A 100 5.63 2.46 8.25
N PRO A 101 6.03 1.18 8.48
CA PRO A 101 6.70 0.39 7.46
C PRO A 101 5.77 0.09 6.28
N GLY A 102 6.33 0.02 5.08
CA GLY A 102 5.61 -0.37 3.88
C GLY A 102 6.23 -1.59 3.23
N LEU A 103 5.40 -2.45 2.66
CA LEU A 103 5.85 -3.58 1.87
C LEU A 103 6.01 -3.13 0.42
N HIS A 104 7.18 -3.41 -0.16
CA HIS A 104 7.45 -3.07 -1.55
C HIS A 104 6.91 -4.17 -2.45
N ILE A 105 5.83 -3.89 -3.19
CA ILE A 105 5.14 -4.93 -3.94
C ILE A 105 6.02 -5.57 -5.03
N ALA A 106 6.90 -4.79 -5.66
CA ALA A 106 7.81 -5.35 -6.67
C ALA A 106 8.78 -6.36 -6.05
N GLU A 107 9.28 -6.09 -4.84
CA GLU A 107 10.15 -7.02 -4.12
C GLU A 107 9.40 -8.29 -3.74
N ILE A 108 8.16 -8.15 -3.28
CA ILE A 108 7.32 -9.29 -2.90
C ILE A 108 7.03 -10.17 -4.10
N VAL A 109 6.66 -9.56 -5.24
CA VAL A 109 6.38 -10.30 -6.47
C VAL A 109 7.65 -10.99 -6.98
N ALA A 110 8.80 -10.29 -6.96
CA ALA A 110 10.07 -10.88 -7.39
C ALA A 110 10.46 -12.07 -6.50
N GLU A 111 10.29 -11.96 -5.20
CA GLU A 111 10.59 -13.05 -4.27
C GLU A 111 9.68 -14.25 -4.52
N ARG A 112 8.40 -14.01 -4.76
CA ARG A 112 7.45 -15.09 -5.06
C ARG A 112 7.82 -15.77 -6.37
N ALA A 113 8.15 -15.00 -7.41
CA ALA A 113 8.56 -15.55 -8.69
C ALA A 113 9.83 -16.39 -8.56
N ARG A 114 10.80 -15.92 -7.76
CA ARG A 114 12.04 -16.67 -7.51
C ARG A 114 11.74 -18.01 -6.82
N ARG A 115 10.88 -18.02 -5.81
CA ARG A 115 10.52 -19.25 -5.09
C ARG A 115 9.80 -20.26 -5.98
N GLU A 116 9.04 -19.78 -6.95
CA GLU A 116 8.27 -20.64 -7.86
C GLU A 116 8.98 -20.89 -9.18
N SER A 117 10.23 -20.47 -9.31
CA SER A 117 11.10 -20.72 -10.47
C SER A 117 10.59 -20.11 -11.78
N TYR A 118 9.99 -18.94 -11.70
CA TYR A 118 9.61 -18.19 -12.90
C TYR A 118 10.80 -17.46 -13.50
#